data_fe27dc6ed61b11d471e941e8f87e5c7f
#
_entry.id   fe27dc6ed61b11d471e941e8f87e5c7f
#
_cell.length_a   1.000
_cell.length_b   1.000
_cell.length_c   1.000
_cell.angle_alpha   90.00
_cell.angle_beta   90.00
_cell.angle_gamma   90.00
#
_symmetry.space_group_name_H-M   'P 1'
#
loop_
_entity.id
_entity.type
_entity.pdbx_description
1 polymer ?
#
loop_
_entity_poly.entity_id
_entity_poly.type
_entity_poly.pdbx_seq_one_letter_code
_entity_poly.pdbx_strand_id
1 'polypeptide(L)'
;NTKIIDKSNLDVSTISLDHKKYEDTIEKQKNDQTFSNLASLLQSFELAKENGKDLVFFVEDDYLHFEPMMEEMIASYERIASQIDKDIFMCPADYPYLYMNNEKTNILIGNKRHWRTISKTLCTFMTTKALLDKYWDNFYNTCLDRNDPFEKYLNEIYTKEFCISPLKSLSLHLTNVN
;
A
#
# COMPACT_ATOMS: atom_id res chain seq x y z
N ASN A 1 14.99 -17.18 -0.85
CA ASN A 1 14.12 -16.21 -1.54
C ASN A 1 14.48 -16.06 -3.03
N THR A 2 15.73 -15.94 -3.42
CA THR A 2 16.18 -15.79 -4.82
C THR A 2 15.61 -16.90 -5.73
N LYS A 3 15.54 -18.14 -5.25
CA LYS A 3 15.01 -19.27 -6.04
C LYS A 3 13.51 -19.21 -6.35
N ILE A 4 12.73 -18.49 -5.54
CA ILE A 4 11.29 -18.32 -5.78
C ILE A 4 11.08 -17.23 -6.85
N ILE A 5 11.88 -16.19 -6.80
CA ILE A 5 11.85 -15.07 -7.75
C ILE A 5 12.23 -15.57 -9.16
N ASP A 6 13.28 -16.38 -9.29
CA ASP A 6 13.75 -16.94 -10.56
C ASP A 6 12.71 -17.81 -11.31
N LYS A 7 11.69 -18.30 -10.61
CA LYS A 7 10.62 -19.11 -11.22
C LYS A 7 9.40 -18.29 -11.67
N SER A 8 9.32 -17.02 -11.32
CA SER A 8 8.11 -16.21 -11.52
C SER A 8 8.03 -15.50 -12.86
N ASN A 9 9.06 -15.53 -13.70
CA ASN A 9 9.21 -14.71 -14.91
C ASN A 9 9.02 -13.20 -14.66
N LEU A 10 9.21 -12.74 -13.44
CA LEU A 10 9.17 -11.34 -13.09
C LEU A 10 10.53 -10.70 -13.36
N ASP A 11 10.51 -9.51 -13.93
CA ASP A 11 11.70 -8.66 -13.98
C ASP A 11 11.95 -8.06 -12.59
N VAL A 12 12.96 -8.57 -11.90
CA VAL A 12 13.26 -8.23 -10.52
C VAL A 12 14.59 -7.49 -10.43
N SER A 13 14.54 -6.28 -9.93
CA SER A 13 15.72 -5.48 -9.60
C SER A 13 15.86 -5.34 -8.09
N THR A 14 17.07 -5.50 -7.58
CA THR A 14 17.41 -5.20 -6.19
C THR A 14 18.07 -3.84 -6.12
N ILE A 15 17.52 -2.94 -5.31
CA ILE A 15 18.03 -1.60 -5.11
C ILE A 15 18.42 -1.45 -3.63
N SER A 16 19.67 -1.08 -3.41
CA SER A 16 20.15 -0.79 -2.06
C SER A 16 19.59 0.55 -1.56
N LEU A 17 19.28 0.61 -0.26
CA LEU A 17 18.86 1.85 0.36
C LEU A 17 20.03 2.85 0.39
N ASP A 18 19.81 4.04 -0.16
CA ASP A 18 20.74 5.15 -0.09
C ASP A 18 20.49 6.00 1.18
N HIS A 19 21.09 5.59 2.28
CA HIS A 19 20.95 6.28 3.56
C HIS A 19 21.33 7.76 3.47
N LYS A 20 22.42 8.09 2.76
CA LYS A 20 22.93 9.47 2.67
C LYS A 20 21.96 10.40 1.98
N LYS A 21 21.25 9.92 0.97
CA LYS A 21 20.24 10.71 0.25
C LYS A 21 19.15 11.23 1.17
N TYR A 22 18.81 10.48 2.23
CA TYR A 22 17.65 10.76 3.08
C TYR A 22 18.02 11.35 4.45
N GLU A 23 19.32 11.43 4.82
CA GLU A 23 19.76 11.93 6.11
C GLU A 23 19.23 13.34 6.42
N ASP A 24 19.30 14.25 5.45
CA ASP A 24 18.81 15.62 5.63
C ASP A 24 17.28 15.71 5.61
N THR A 25 16.62 14.78 4.90
CA THR A 25 15.16 14.78 4.73
C THR A 25 14.43 14.24 5.96
N ILE A 26 15.03 13.23 6.63
CA ILE A 26 14.44 12.52 7.78
C ILE A 26 15.24 12.86 9.07
N GLU A 27 15.69 14.08 9.17
CA GLU A 27 16.63 14.56 10.20
C GLU A 27 16.17 14.33 11.64
N LYS A 28 14.86 14.36 11.90
CA LYS A 28 14.30 14.21 13.25
C LYS A 28 14.40 12.79 13.81
N GLN A 29 14.60 11.79 12.97
CA GLN A 29 14.61 10.38 13.35
C GLN A 29 16.04 9.84 13.40
N LYS A 30 16.75 10.10 14.50
CA LYS A 30 18.12 9.61 14.69
C LYS A 30 18.22 8.15 15.15
N ASN A 31 17.11 7.46 15.36
CA ASN A 31 17.10 6.04 15.66
C ASN A 31 17.24 5.25 14.36
N ASP A 32 18.32 4.49 14.22
CA ASP A 32 18.69 3.78 12.99
C ASP A 32 17.56 2.94 12.39
N GLN A 33 16.78 2.25 13.21
CA GLN A 33 15.69 1.41 12.72
C GLN A 33 14.53 2.25 12.16
N THR A 34 14.09 3.28 12.86
CA THR A 34 13.00 4.16 12.40
C THR A 34 13.43 4.93 11.16
N PHE A 35 14.66 5.44 11.14
CA PHE A 35 15.22 6.12 9.98
C PHE A 35 15.23 5.19 8.76
N SER A 36 15.75 3.97 8.90
CA SER A 36 15.83 3.00 7.80
C SER A 36 14.45 2.64 7.24
N ASN A 37 13.44 2.49 8.11
CA ASN A 37 12.07 2.22 7.67
C ASN A 37 11.49 3.37 6.85
N LEU A 38 11.60 4.61 7.36
CA LEU A 38 11.11 5.80 6.68
C LEU A 38 11.84 6.05 5.35
N ALA A 39 13.16 5.89 5.33
CA ALA A 39 13.97 6.06 4.13
C ALA A 39 13.69 4.98 3.09
N SER A 40 13.49 3.73 3.49
CA SER A 40 13.11 2.64 2.60
C SER A 40 11.74 2.86 1.98
N LEU A 41 10.78 3.32 2.77
CA LEU A 41 9.43 3.65 2.30
C LEU A 41 9.48 4.83 1.31
N LEU A 42 10.21 5.90 1.64
CA LEU A 42 10.35 7.05 0.75
C LEU A 42 11.02 6.66 -0.56
N GLN A 43 12.10 5.88 -0.52
CA GLN A 43 12.76 5.37 -1.72
C GLN A 43 11.80 4.54 -2.58
N SER A 44 10.96 3.70 -1.97
CA SER A 44 9.96 2.91 -2.68
C SER A 44 8.92 3.78 -3.38
N PHE A 45 8.44 4.83 -2.71
CA PHE A 45 7.50 5.79 -3.31
C PHE A 45 8.14 6.59 -4.45
N GLU A 46 9.38 7.04 -4.30
CA GLU A 46 10.12 7.76 -5.36
C GLU A 46 10.34 6.86 -6.58
N LEU A 47 10.76 5.61 -6.38
CA LEU A 47 10.94 4.65 -7.47
C LEU A 47 9.63 4.37 -8.21
N ALA A 48 8.52 4.21 -7.48
CA ALA A 48 7.22 4.04 -8.08
C ALA A 48 6.76 5.30 -8.83
N LYS A 49 7.06 6.49 -8.30
CA LYS A 49 6.76 7.76 -8.98
C LYS A 49 7.56 7.92 -10.28
N GLU A 50 8.81 7.52 -10.28
CA GLU A 50 9.70 7.65 -11.43
C GLU A 50 9.43 6.58 -12.51
N ASN A 51 9.25 5.32 -12.11
CA ASN A 51 9.24 4.18 -13.01
C ASN A 51 7.87 3.51 -13.15
N GLY A 52 6.91 3.80 -12.28
CA GLY A 52 5.55 3.24 -12.32
C GLY A 52 4.83 3.65 -13.61
N LYS A 53 3.98 2.76 -14.13
CA LYS A 53 3.17 3.03 -15.33
C LYS A 53 1.72 3.23 -14.94
N ASP A 54 0.92 2.18 -14.99
CA ASP A 54 -0.53 2.25 -14.72
C ASP A 54 -0.85 2.01 -13.25
N LEU A 55 -0.47 0.85 -12.75
CA LEU A 55 -0.67 0.43 -11.37
C LEU A 55 0.67 0.30 -10.65
N VAL A 56 0.70 0.67 -9.38
CA VAL A 56 1.81 0.49 -8.45
C VAL A 56 1.31 -0.26 -7.22
N PHE A 57 2.10 -1.25 -6.76
CA PHE A 57 1.78 -2.04 -5.59
C PHE A 57 2.95 -1.98 -4.61
N PHE A 58 2.71 -1.38 -3.46
CA PHE A 58 3.64 -1.31 -2.35
C PHE A 58 3.42 -2.50 -1.42
N VAL A 59 4.50 -3.16 -1.03
CA VAL A 59 4.47 -4.37 -0.21
C VAL A 59 5.52 -4.30 0.88
N GLU A 60 5.08 -4.45 2.12
CA GLU A 60 5.96 -4.65 3.27
C GLU A 60 6.36 -6.13 3.36
N ASP A 61 7.53 -6.43 3.92
CA ASP A 61 8.13 -7.77 3.95
C ASP A 61 7.51 -8.72 5.00
N ASP A 62 6.65 -8.19 5.87
CA ASP A 62 5.94 -8.93 6.91
C ASP A 62 4.50 -9.35 6.51
N TYR A 63 4.22 -9.41 5.21
CA TYR A 63 2.95 -9.93 4.69
C TYR A 63 3.08 -11.30 4.06
N LEU A 64 2.13 -12.18 4.38
CA LEU A 64 1.90 -13.42 3.65
C LEU A 64 0.75 -13.22 2.66
N HIS A 65 1.07 -13.30 1.38
CA HIS A 65 0.09 -13.19 0.29
C HIS A 65 -0.42 -14.57 -0.13
N PHE A 66 -1.75 -14.69 -0.31
CA PHE A 66 -2.35 -15.91 -0.87
C PHE A 66 -2.20 -15.94 -2.39
N GLU A 67 -2.05 -17.12 -2.97
CA GLU A 67 -1.79 -17.33 -4.39
C GLU A 67 -2.66 -16.48 -5.35
N PRO A 68 -3.99 -16.35 -5.18
CA PRO A 68 -4.83 -15.59 -6.10
C PRO A 68 -4.81 -14.07 -5.87
N MET A 69 -3.96 -13.54 -4.98
CA MET A 69 -4.03 -12.14 -4.55
C MET A 69 -3.88 -11.15 -5.72
N MET A 70 -2.82 -11.26 -6.52
CA MET A 70 -2.56 -10.33 -7.62
C MET A 70 -3.64 -10.39 -8.69
N GLU A 71 -4.04 -11.61 -9.11
CA GLU A 71 -5.12 -11.79 -10.11
C GLU A 71 -6.41 -11.14 -9.63
N GLU A 72 -6.80 -11.40 -8.38
CA GLU A 72 -8.03 -10.85 -7.80
C GLU A 72 -7.98 -9.33 -7.66
N MET A 73 -6.84 -8.77 -7.22
CA MET A 73 -6.67 -7.32 -7.09
C MET A 73 -6.78 -6.61 -8.43
N ILE A 74 -6.05 -7.07 -9.45
CA ILE A 74 -6.05 -6.44 -10.77
C ILE A 74 -7.44 -6.53 -11.41
N ALA A 75 -8.04 -7.72 -11.46
CA ALA A 75 -9.36 -7.90 -12.06
C ALA A 75 -10.47 -7.17 -11.30
N SER A 76 -10.37 -7.07 -9.96
CA SER A 76 -11.31 -6.28 -9.16
C SER A 76 -11.10 -4.78 -9.34
N TYR A 77 -9.84 -4.32 -9.47
CA TYR A 77 -9.55 -2.94 -9.81
C TYR A 77 -10.23 -2.54 -11.13
N GLU A 78 -9.96 -3.26 -12.21
CA GLU A 78 -10.54 -2.99 -13.52
C GLU A 78 -12.07 -2.92 -13.47
N ARG A 79 -12.69 -3.89 -12.80
CA ARG A 79 -14.13 -3.96 -12.65
C ARG A 79 -14.71 -2.81 -11.83
N ILE A 80 -14.16 -2.54 -10.66
CA ILE A 80 -14.72 -1.55 -9.73
C ILE A 80 -14.43 -0.14 -10.24
N ALA A 81 -13.19 0.16 -10.64
CA ALA A 81 -12.81 1.48 -11.13
C ALA A 81 -13.64 1.89 -12.35
N SER A 82 -13.90 0.96 -13.29
CA SER A 82 -14.77 1.22 -14.45
C SER A 82 -16.23 1.46 -14.06
N GLN A 83 -16.74 0.80 -13.03
CA GLN A 83 -18.13 0.98 -12.58
C GLN A 83 -18.38 2.32 -11.89
N ILE A 84 -17.38 2.81 -11.13
CA ILE A 84 -17.51 4.07 -10.40
C ILE A 84 -16.87 5.25 -11.13
N ASP A 85 -16.26 5.00 -12.28
CA ASP A 85 -15.53 5.98 -13.11
C ASP A 85 -14.48 6.76 -12.30
N LYS A 86 -13.68 6.03 -11.49
CA LYS A 86 -12.63 6.60 -10.63
C LYS A 86 -11.51 5.62 -10.40
N ASP A 87 -10.30 6.15 -10.28
CA ASP A 87 -9.18 5.44 -9.69
C ASP A 87 -9.39 5.21 -8.19
N ILE A 88 -8.83 4.13 -7.67
CA ILE A 88 -9.02 3.70 -6.28
C ILE A 88 -7.71 3.22 -5.65
N PHE A 89 -7.71 3.21 -4.33
CA PHE A 89 -6.71 2.49 -3.52
C PHE A 89 -7.26 1.12 -3.12
N MET A 90 -6.41 0.11 -3.10
CA MET A 90 -6.80 -1.25 -2.73
C MET A 90 -5.81 -1.84 -1.74
N CYS A 91 -6.30 -2.23 -0.57
CA CYS A 91 -5.54 -2.98 0.41
C CYS A 91 -5.81 -4.49 0.23
N PRO A 92 -4.82 -5.37 0.19
CA PRO A 92 -5.04 -6.82 0.05
C PRO A 92 -5.51 -7.49 1.34
N ALA A 93 -5.36 -6.84 2.48
CA ALA A 93 -5.71 -7.37 3.79
C ALA A 93 -7.02 -6.76 4.32
N ASP A 94 -7.84 -7.60 4.93
CA ASP A 94 -9.03 -7.19 5.67
C ASP A 94 -8.71 -7.23 7.16
N TYR A 95 -8.46 -6.07 7.73
CA TYR A 95 -7.96 -5.95 9.11
C TYR A 95 -9.08 -6.05 10.13
N PRO A 96 -8.96 -6.93 11.16
CA PRO A 96 -9.97 -7.08 12.20
C PRO A 96 -10.29 -5.80 12.97
N TYR A 97 -9.31 -4.91 13.17
CA TYR A 97 -9.52 -3.65 13.91
C TYR A 97 -10.49 -2.70 13.22
N LEU A 98 -10.68 -2.80 11.90
CA LEU A 98 -11.65 -2.00 11.16
C LEU A 98 -13.11 -2.36 11.49
N TYR A 99 -13.34 -3.53 12.12
CA TYR A 99 -14.67 -3.97 12.58
C TYR A 99 -14.98 -3.56 14.03
N MET A 100 -14.00 -2.99 14.73
CA MET A 100 -14.17 -2.60 16.14
C MET A 100 -14.91 -1.26 16.30
N ASN A 101 -15.07 -0.49 15.25
CA ASN A 101 -15.74 0.80 15.25
C ASN A 101 -16.87 0.82 14.22
N ASN A 102 -17.91 1.59 14.50
CA ASN A 102 -18.96 1.85 13.53
C ASN A 102 -18.43 2.77 12.43
N GLU A 103 -18.10 2.18 11.29
CA GLU A 103 -17.66 2.90 10.10
C GLU A 103 -18.69 2.73 8.98
N LYS A 104 -19.09 3.84 8.36
CA LYS A 104 -19.94 3.79 7.20
C LYS A 104 -19.15 3.19 6.04
N THR A 105 -19.59 2.04 5.54
CA THR A 105 -18.92 1.33 4.46
C THR A 105 -19.89 0.97 3.34
N ASN A 106 -19.40 0.97 2.10
CA ASN A 106 -20.10 0.46 0.94
C ASN A 106 -19.51 -0.89 0.57
N ILE A 107 -20.37 -1.81 0.15
CA ILE A 107 -19.96 -3.11 -0.40
C ILE A 107 -19.94 -3.00 -1.93
N LEU A 108 -18.83 -3.42 -2.51
CA LEU A 108 -18.56 -3.40 -3.94
C LEU A 108 -18.35 -4.83 -4.44
N ILE A 109 -18.78 -5.10 -5.67
CA ILE A 109 -18.62 -6.43 -6.28
C ILE A 109 -17.32 -6.44 -7.09
N GLY A 110 -16.30 -7.12 -6.58
CA GLY A 110 -15.06 -7.37 -7.29
C GLY A 110 -15.16 -8.54 -8.27
N ASN A 111 -14.03 -9.18 -8.57
CA ASN A 111 -14.00 -10.31 -9.51
C ASN A 111 -14.56 -11.59 -8.86
N LYS A 112 -13.84 -12.19 -7.92
CA LYS A 112 -14.27 -13.41 -7.20
C LYS A 112 -14.71 -13.14 -5.77
N ARG A 113 -14.60 -11.88 -5.30
CA ARG A 113 -14.88 -11.46 -3.92
C ARG A 113 -15.69 -10.17 -3.89
N HIS A 114 -16.34 -9.96 -2.75
CA HIS A 114 -16.84 -8.64 -2.40
C HIS A 114 -15.70 -7.82 -1.78
N TRP A 115 -15.76 -6.53 -1.98
CA TRP A 115 -14.87 -5.54 -1.41
C TRP A 115 -15.68 -4.55 -0.59
N ARG A 116 -15.04 -3.88 0.34
CA ARG A 116 -15.68 -2.82 1.13
C ARG A 116 -14.82 -1.58 1.15
N THR A 117 -15.45 -0.42 1.24
CA THR A 117 -14.73 0.82 1.48
C THR A 117 -14.16 0.83 2.89
N ILE A 118 -12.96 1.35 3.03
CA ILE A 118 -12.24 1.52 4.29
C ILE A 118 -11.63 2.92 4.35
N SER A 119 -11.43 3.44 5.56
CA SER A 119 -10.83 4.76 5.79
C SER A 119 -9.37 4.70 6.24
N LYS A 120 -8.83 3.50 6.46
CA LYS A 120 -7.47 3.28 6.97
C LYS A 120 -6.86 2.05 6.32
N THR A 121 -5.56 2.12 6.06
CA THR A 121 -4.74 0.98 5.61
C THR A 121 -3.36 1.08 6.23
N LEU A 122 -2.53 0.06 6.03
CA LEU A 122 -1.09 0.07 6.30
C LEU A 122 -0.33 0.35 4.99
N CYS A 123 0.99 0.26 5.00
CA CYS A 123 1.79 0.59 3.83
C CYS A 123 1.82 -0.51 2.74
N THR A 124 1.04 -1.58 2.90
CA THR A 124 0.82 -2.59 1.84
C THR A 124 -0.49 -2.32 1.12
N PHE A 125 -0.41 -1.69 -0.04
CA PHE A 125 -1.57 -1.32 -0.86
C PHE A 125 -1.21 -1.11 -2.34
N MET A 126 -2.22 -1.23 -3.20
CA MET A 126 -2.15 -0.93 -4.64
C MET A 126 -2.90 0.36 -4.95
N THR A 127 -2.37 1.14 -5.89
CA THR A 127 -3.05 2.33 -6.43
C THR A 127 -2.59 2.59 -7.86
N THR A 128 -3.15 3.62 -8.51
CA THR A 128 -2.64 4.06 -9.82
C THR A 128 -1.46 5.01 -9.68
N LYS A 129 -0.64 5.04 -10.72
CA LYS A 129 0.40 6.06 -10.87
C LYS A 129 -0.17 7.48 -10.81
N ALA A 130 -1.37 7.68 -11.40
CA ALA A 130 -2.07 8.95 -11.40
C ALA A 130 -2.43 9.42 -9.98
N LEU A 131 -2.93 8.52 -9.11
CA LEU A 131 -3.21 8.85 -7.71
C LEU A 131 -1.93 9.06 -6.90
N LEU A 132 -0.89 8.28 -7.16
CA LEU A 132 0.43 8.51 -6.54
C LEU A 132 0.95 9.91 -6.86
N ASP A 133 0.89 10.34 -8.12
CA ASP A 133 1.33 11.67 -8.53
C ASP A 133 0.44 12.78 -7.94
N LYS A 134 -0.87 12.59 -7.97
CA LYS A 134 -1.85 13.57 -7.45
C LYS A 134 -1.66 13.85 -5.96
N TYR A 135 -1.35 12.81 -5.18
CA TYR A 135 -1.21 12.90 -3.73
C TYR A 135 0.24 12.79 -3.25
N TRP A 136 1.21 13.13 -4.12
CA TRP A 136 2.62 12.99 -3.81
C TRP A 136 3.02 13.59 -2.45
N ASP A 137 2.51 14.77 -2.12
CA ASP A 137 2.84 15.42 -0.85
C ASP A 137 2.39 14.60 0.37
N ASN A 138 1.26 13.89 0.28
CA ASN A 138 0.81 12.99 1.33
C ASN A 138 1.75 11.78 1.47
N PHE A 139 2.15 11.17 0.36
CA PHE A 139 3.12 10.08 0.35
C PHE A 139 4.46 10.51 0.94
N TYR A 140 4.96 11.64 0.48
CA TYR A 140 6.21 12.22 0.96
C TYR A 140 6.17 12.53 2.46
N ASN A 141 5.14 13.21 2.93
CA ASN A 141 4.99 13.58 4.35
C ASN A 141 4.81 12.37 5.27
N THR A 142 4.29 11.25 4.77
CA THR A 142 4.23 9.98 5.55
C THR A 142 5.63 9.51 5.96
N CYS A 143 6.65 9.81 5.14
CA CYS A 143 8.02 9.34 5.31
C CYS A 143 8.94 10.32 6.06
N LEU A 144 8.50 11.55 6.37
CA LEU A 144 9.39 12.56 6.98
C LEU A 144 9.57 12.40 8.48
N ASP A 145 8.59 11.82 9.16
CA ASP A 145 8.61 11.65 10.60
C ASP A 145 7.75 10.43 11.00
N ARG A 146 8.00 9.88 12.19
CA ARG A 146 7.15 8.85 12.75
C ARG A 146 5.85 9.49 13.24
N ASN A 147 4.81 9.37 12.41
CA ASN A 147 3.47 9.85 12.76
C ASN A 147 2.74 8.86 13.70
N ASP A 148 1.67 9.33 14.34
CA ASP A 148 0.73 8.51 15.10
C ASP A 148 -0.72 8.87 14.69
N PRO A 149 -1.43 7.99 13.98
CA PRO A 149 -0.93 6.73 13.40
C PRO A 149 0.13 6.97 12.32
N PHE A 150 0.96 5.97 12.06
CA PHE A 150 2.06 6.06 11.09
C PHE A 150 1.55 6.50 9.71
N GLU A 151 0.44 5.95 9.25
CA GLU A 151 -0.19 6.21 7.95
C GLU A 151 -1.11 7.46 7.96
N LYS A 152 -0.92 8.39 8.86
CA LYS A 152 -1.78 9.58 9.02
C LYS A 152 -2.05 10.29 7.69
N TYR A 153 -1.01 10.61 6.94
CA TYR A 153 -1.15 11.33 5.67
C TYR A 153 -1.75 10.48 4.55
N LEU A 154 -1.49 9.16 4.53
CA LEU A 154 -2.18 8.25 3.61
C LEU A 154 -3.67 8.17 3.94
N ASN A 155 -4.02 8.06 5.22
CA ASN A 155 -5.41 8.01 5.66
C ASN A 155 -6.18 9.30 5.34
N GLU A 156 -5.51 10.45 5.27
CA GLU A 156 -6.13 11.72 4.80
C GLU A 156 -6.56 11.63 3.33
N ILE A 157 -5.85 10.87 2.49
CA ILE A 157 -6.26 10.64 1.09
C ILE A 157 -7.60 9.92 1.04
N TYR A 158 -7.82 8.92 1.90
CA TYR A 158 -9.02 8.09 1.92
C TYR A 158 -10.28 8.83 2.39
N THR A 159 -10.14 10.07 2.86
CA THR A 159 -11.28 10.97 3.07
C THR A 159 -11.81 11.56 1.76
N LYS A 160 -11.04 11.50 0.68
CA LYS A 160 -11.32 12.12 -0.63
C LYS A 160 -11.44 11.08 -1.74
N GLU A 161 -10.71 9.98 -1.63
CA GLU A 161 -10.63 8.90 -2.61
C GLU A 161 -11.11 7.58 -2.01
N PHE A 162 -11.62 6.70 -2.86
CA PHE A 162 -11.99 5.37 -2.41
C PHE A 162 -10.74 4.55 -2.07
N CYS A 163 -10.72 4.01 -0.85
CA CYS A 163 -9.85 2.91 -0.48
C CYS A 163 -10.72 1.70 -0.15
N ILE A 164 -10.34 0.53 -0.66
CA ILE A 164 -11.13 -0.69 -0.49
C ILE A 164 -10.28 -1.86 0.01
N SER A 165 -10.90 -2.76 0.76
CA SER A 165 -10.32 -4.04 1.16
C SER A 165 -11.25 -5.21 0.82
N PRO A 166 -10.71 -6.43 0.59
CA PRO A 166 -11.51 -7.58 0.23
C PRO A 166 -12.25 -8.13 1.44
N LEU A 167 -13.51 -8.47 1.30
CA LEU A 167 -14.20 -9.33 2.28
C LEU A 167 -13.69 -10.75 2.10
N LYS A 168 -13.02 -11.28 3.13
CA LYS A 168 -12.09 -12.39 3.18
C LYS A 168 -10.73 -11.99 2.58
N SER A 169 -9.81 -11.73 3.48
CA SER A 169 -8.46 -11.25 3.23
C SER A 169 -7.73 -12.02 2.12
N LEU A 170 -6.95 -11.31 1.33
CA LEU A 170 -6.03 -11.86 0.32
C LEU A 170 -4.59 -11.92 0.86
N SER A 171 -4.35 -11.30 2.00
CA SER A 171 -3.04 -11.28 2.66
C SER A 171 -3.20 -11.27 4.18
N LEU A 172 -2.19 -11.78 4.87
CA LEU A 172 -2.07 -11.71 6.33
C LEU A 172 -0.86 -10.87 6.70
N HIS A 173 -1.05 -9.93 7.61
CA HIS A 173 0.02 -9.17 8.24
C HIS A 173 0.57 -9.97 9.42
N LEU A 174 1.84 -10.38 9.34
CA LEU A 174 2.42 -11.37 10.27
C LEU A 174 2.75 -10.81 11.65
N THR A 175 2.92 -9.50 11.81
CA THR A 175 3.18 -8.88 13.12
C THR A 175 1.99 -8.96 14.08
N ASN A 176 0.80 -9.28 13.58
CA ASN A 176 -0.42 -9.43 14.39
C ASN A 176 -0.78 -10.91 14.65
N VAL A 177 0.09 -11.84 14.34
CA VAL A 177 -0.08 -13.27 14.59
C VAL A 177 0.65 -13.62 15.89
N ASN A 178 -0.01 -13.41 17.04
CA ASN A 178 0.39 -13.91 18.35
C ASN A 178 -0.51 -15.08 18.74
#